data_b2879146bbebd5a3af7d19ca27851217
#
_entry.id   b2879146bbebd5a3af7d19ca27851217
#
_cell.length_a   1.000
_cell.length_b   1.000
_cell.length_c   1.000
_cell.angle_alpha   90.00
_cell.angle_beta   90.00
_cell.angle_gamma   90.00
#
_symmetry.space_group_name_H-M   'P 1'
#
loop_
_entity.id
_entity.type
_entity.pdbx_description
1 polymer ?
#
loop_
_entity_poly.entity_id
_entity_poly.type
_entity_poly.pdbx_seq_one_letter_code
_entity_poly.pdbx_strand_id
1 'polypeptide(L)'
;MTITVITGTTNGIGLVTAKELAKQGHQLIMLCRNTDAAQSLTRQINLETPNSNVTTIPCDLASLESIQTCINKLKQEVDRIDLLINNAGLIAPTDGLSQDGFELSIAVNHIGPFFLTRSLEKLLKGGQVINLASKAHHFCNAKELFAENNFQTSGPYKAFKAYARSKLANILFSFYFAEKHKGTIASHCLHPGSIATNIVPTHNGFFRGLNSVWKKIGPSPIKGARTTLYLALSPRESITSGLYWENCKPAKVSKAAQNRSLQESCWAESNRMAGLA
;
A
#
# COMPACT_ATOMS: atom_id res chain seq x y z
N MET A 1 -13.80 11.11 -16.23
CA MET A 1 -12.67 11.47 -15.36
C MET A 1 -12.40 10.28 -14.43
N THR A 2 -11.14 9.85 -14.32
CA THR A 2 -10.73 8.70 -13.50
C THR A 2 -10.63 9.12 -12.02
N ILE A 3 -11.36 8.46 -11.14
CA ILE A 3 -11.34 8.71 -9.70
C ILE A 3 -10.28 7.80 -9.07
N THR A 4 -9.24 8.41 -8.50
CA THR A 4 -8.12 7.70 -7.87
C THR A 4 -8.03 8.00 -6.38
N VAL A 5 -7.99 6.96 -5.57
CA VAL A 5 -7.69 7.03 -4.14
C VAL A 5 -6.28 6.49 -3.91
N ILE A 6 -5.44 7.23 -3.19
CA ILE A 6 -4.04 6.83 -2.94
C ILE A 6 -3.63 7.10 -1.50
N THR A 7 -2.96 6.14 -0.86
CA THR A 7 -2.44 6.27 0.49
C THR A 7 -0.97 6.70 0.51
N GLY A 8 -0.56 7.52 1.51
CA GLY A 8 0.85 7.84 1.78
C GLY A 8 1.52 8.74 0.73
N THR A 9 0.92 9.87 0.39
CA THR A 9 1.37 10.78 -0.66
C THR A 9 2.29 11.91 -0.20
N THR A 10 2.49 12.11 1.10
CA THR A 10 3.25 13.26 1.64
C THR A 10 4.75 13.22 1.35
N ASN A 11 5.27 12.10 0.90
CA ASN A 11 6.68 11.96 0.52
C ASN A 11 6.94 10.77 -0.45
N GLY A 12 8.18 10.66 -0.94
CA GLY A 12 8.68 9.51 -1.66
C GLY A 12 7.91 9.15 -2.94
N ILE A 13 7.63 7.85 -3.11
CA ILE A 13 6.95 7.30 -4.29
C ILE A 13 5.53 7.85 -4.40
N GLY A 14 4.80 7.89 -3.29
CA GLY A 14 3.41 8.34 -3.27
C GLY A 14 3.27 9.79 -3.70
N LEU A 15 4.19 10.67 -3.30
CA LEU A 15 4.24 12.06 -3.74
C LEU A 15 4.39 12.17 -5.26
N VAL A 16 5.37 11.45 -5.83
CA VAL A 16 5.60 11.46 -7.28
C VAL A 16 4.40 10.88 -8.01
N THR A 17 3.86 9.76 -7.54
CA THR A 17 2.69 9.12 -8.15
C THR A 17 1.49 10.07 -8.14
N ALA A 18 1.22 10.74 -7.01
CA ALA A 18 0.12 11.69 -6.88
C ALA A 18 0.25 12.86 -7.87
N LYS A 19 1.44 13.48 -7.94
CA LYS A 19 1.70 14.60 -8.87
C LYS A 19 1.51 14.18 -10.34
N GLU A 20 2.01 13.01 -10.72
CA GLU A 20 1.89 12.55 -12.11
C GLU A 20 0.43 12.18 -12.48
N LEU A 21 -0.33 11.53 -11.57
CA LEU A 21 -1.74 11.24 -11.81
C LEU A 21 -2.59 12.51 -11.88
N ALA A 22 -2.30 13.51 -11.06
CA ALA A 22 -2.97 14.81 -11.15
C ALA A 22 -2.72 15.50 -12.51
N LYS A 23 -1.47 15.46 -13.02
CA LYS A 23 -1.14 15.97 -14.38
C LYS A 23 -1.88 15.24 -15.48
N GLN A 24 -2.21 13.96 -15.30
CA GLN A 24 -3.00 13.16 -16.25
C GLN A 24 -4.52 13.39 -16.11
N GLY A 25 -4.96 14.35 -15.29
CA GLY A 25 -6.37 14.72 -15.15
C GLY A 25 -7.21 13.81 -14.26
N HIS A 26 -6.58 13.02 -13.35
CA HIS A 26 -7.33 12.21 -12.39
C HIS A 26 -7.97 13.10 -11.31
N GLN A 27 -9.22 12.83 -10.94
CA GLN A 27 -9.75 13.25 -9.66
C GLN A 27 -9.01 12.46 -8.58
N LEU A 28 -8.19 13.14 -7.77
CA LEU A 28 -7.27 12.49 -6.86
C LEU A 28 -7.68 12.73 -5.41
N ILE A 29 -7.93 11.65 -4.67
CA ILE A 29 -8.22 11.69 -3.24
C ILE A 29 -7.03 11.07 -2.50
N MET A 30 -6.30 11.91 -1.77
CA MET A 30 -5.11 11.52 -1.02
C MET A 30 -5.48 11.14 0.41
N LEU A 31 -5.19 9.91 0.82
CA LEU A 31 -5.40 9.44 2.19
C LEU A 31 -4.08 9.58 2.97
N CYS A 32 -4.06 10.47 3.96
CA CYS A 32 -2.85 10.84 4.67
C CYS A 32 -3.09 11.00 6.17
N ARG A 33 -2.15 10.52 6.98
CA ARG A 33 -2.16 10.70 8.43
C ARG A 33 -1.83 12.15 8.82
N ASN A 34 -0.81 12.74 8.19
CA ASN A 34 -0.43 14.14 8.44
C ASN A 34 -1.26 15.06 7.55
N THR A 35 -2.30 15.64 8.13
CA THR A 35 -3.27 16.50 7.45
C THR A 35 -2.66 17.81 6.95
N ASP A 36 -1.77 18.44 7.71
CA ASP A 36 -1.18 19.74 7.36
C ASP A 36 -0.26 19.61 6.15
N ALA A 37 0.62 18.60 6.18
CA ALA A 37 1.49 18.29 5.04
C ALA A 37 0.67 17.91 3.79
N ALA A 38 -0.43 17.17 3.96
CA ALA A 38 -1.28 16.75 2.86
C ALA A 38 -2.07 17.93 2.27
N GLN A 39 -2.61 18.83 3.09
CA GLN A 39 -3.29 20.05 2.61
C GLN A 39 -2.33 20.99 1.89
N SER A 40 -1.10 21.16 2.39
CA SER A 40 -0.06 21.94 1.72
C SER A 40 0.26 21.34 0.34
N LEU A 41 0.39 20.01 0.27
CA LEU A 41 0.62 19.30 -0.99
C LEU A 41 -0.57 19.44 -1.95
N THR A 42 -1.80 19.33 -1.46
CA THR A 42 -3.02 19.52 -2.25
C THR A 42 -3.02 20.89 -2.92
N ARG A 43 -2.76 21.96 -2.14
CA ARG A 43 -2.66 23.33 -2.68
C ARG A 43 -1.57 23.43 -3.75
N GLN A 44 -0.40 22.87 -3.49
CA GLN A 44 0.71 22.86 -4.44
C GLN A 44 0.34 22.16 -5.74
N ILE A 45 -0.24 20.96 -5.68
CA ILE A 45 -0.61 20.20 -6.89
C ILE A 45 -1.69 20.95 -7.68
N ASN A 46 -2.71 21.50 -7.02
CA ASN A 46 -3.78 22.23 -7.68
C ASN A 46 -3.27 23.51 -8.37
N LEU A 47 -2.18 24.12 -7.87
CA LEU A 47 -1.52 25.26 -8.52
C LEU A 47 -0.61 24.82 -9.69
N GLU A 48 0.06 23.68 -9.56
CA GLU A 48 1.04 23.18 -10.55
C GLU A 48 0.38 22.44 -11.72
N THR A 49 -0.87 22.01 -11.57
CA THR A 49 -1.58 21.24 -12.61
C THR A 49 -2.86 21.98 -13.04
N PRO A 50 -3.26 21.89 -14.32
CA PRO A 50 -4.51 22.49 -14.80
C PRO A 50 -5.75 21.77 -14.19
N ASN A 51 -5.54 20.71 -13.45
CA ASN A 51 -6.58 19.91 -12.83
C ASN A 51 -6.67 20.22 -11.33
N SER A 52 -7.72 20.91 -10.92
CA SER A 52 -7.95 21.33 -9.54
C SER A 52 -8.68 20.31 -8.67
N ASN A 53 -8.87 19.07 -9.14
CA ASN A 53 -9.64 18.05 -8.43
C ASN A 53 -8.76 17.14 -7.55
N VAL A 54 -7.87 17.75 -6.77
CA VAL A 54 -7.08 17.02 -5.77
C VAL A 54 -7.58 17.38 -4.39
N THR A 55 -7.99 16.38 -3.62
CA THR A 55 -8.48 16.51 -2.25
C THR A 55 -7.73 15.60 -1.29
N THR A 56 -7.91 15.83 0.01
CA THR A 56 -7.29 15.02 1.05
C THR A 56 -8.31 14.62 2.10
N ILE A 57 -8.31 13.34 2.46
CA ILE A 57 -9.07 12.80 3.61
C ILE A 57 -8.07 12.29 4.66
N PRO A 58 -8.21 12.70 5.94
CA PRO A 58 -7.43 12.14 7.04
C PRO A 58 -7.63 10.63 7.14
N CYS A 59 -6.51 9.88 7.23
CA CYS A 59 -6.54 8.43 7.37
C CYS A 59 -5.23 7.93 8.01
N ASP A 60 -5.31 7.38 9.21
CA ASP A 60 -4.21 6.64 9.82
C ASP A 60 -4.44 5.14 9.63
N LEU A 61 -3.59 4.51 8.83
CA LEU A 61 -3.65 3.06 8.56
C LEU A 61 -3.28 2.19 9.77
N ALA A 62 -2.80 2.78 10.86
CA ALA A 62 -2.57 2.10 12.14
C ALA A 62 -3.81 2.09 13.05
N SER A 63 -4.97 2.56 12.58
CA SER A 63 -6.22 2.62 13.35
C SER A 63 -7.41 2.25 12.49
N LEU A 64 -8.07 1.13 12.82
CA LEU A 64 -9.28 0.70 12.11
C LEU A 64 -10.41 1.72 12.22
N GLU A 65 -10.54 2.42 13.36
CA GLU A 65 -11.50 3.50 13.55
C GLU A 65 -11.24 4.69 12.60
N SER A 66 -9.98 5.11 12.48
CA SER A 66 -9.57 6.16 11.54
C SER A 66 -9.87 5.79 10.10
N ILE A 67 -9.60 4.53 9.72
CA ILE A 67 -9.91 4.00 8.39
C ILE A 67 -11.41 3.97 8.16
N GLN A 68 -12.20 3.51 9.14
CA GLN A 68 -13.68 3.49 9.03
C GLN A 68 -14.25 4.89 8.83
N THR A 69 -13.74 5.87 9.57
CA THR A 69 -14.12 7.29 9.42
C THR A 69 -13.79 7.80 8.00
N CYS A 70 -12.60 7.48 7.51
CA CYS A 70 -12.17 7.78 6.14
C CYS A 70 -13.09 7.14 5.09
N ILE A 71 -13.43 5.85 5.25
CA ILE A 71 -14.35 5.12 4.35
C ILE A 71 -15.72 5.79 4.29
N ASN A 72 -16.27 6.19 5.45
CA ASN A 72 -17.57 6.86 5.50
C ASN A 72 -17.55 8.16 4.71
N LYS A 73 -16.45 8.93 4.82
CA LYS A 73 -16.24 10.17 4.08
C LYS A 73 -16.09 9.92 2.57
N LEU A 74 -15.30 8.91 2.17
CA LEU A 74 -15.18 8.52 0.76
C LEU A 74 -16.53 8.16 0.15
N LYS A 75 -17.38 7.40 0.86
CA LYS A 75 -18.73 7.02 0.39
C LYS A 75 -19.69 8.20 0.22
N GLN A 76 -19.41 9.34 0.85
CA GLN A 76 -20.17 10.59 0.68
C GLN A 76 -19.63 11.43 -0.49
N GLU A 77 -18.35 11.32 -0.80
CA GLU A 77 -17.68 12.15 -1.81
C GLU A 77 -17.72 11.55 -3.22
N VAL A 78 -17.78 10.21 -3.35
CA VAL A 78 -17.72 9.53 -4.66
C VAL A 78 -18.65 8.32 -4.73
N ASP A 79 -19.20 8.08 -5.93
CA ASP A 79 -20.07 6.93 -6.23
C ASP A 79 -19.29 5.72 -6.75
N ARG A 80 -18.03 5.92 -7.17
CA ARG A 80 -17.14 4.87 -7.66
C ARG A 80 -15.68 5.23 -7.38
N ILE A 81 -14.82 4.22 -7.41
CA ILE A 81 -13.35 4.37 -7.38
C ILE A 81 -12.80 3.56 -8.55
N ASP A 82 -12.20 4.23 -9.51
CA ASP A 82 -11.61 3.56 -10.68
C ASP A 82 -10.24 2.96 -10.34
N LEU A 83 -9.51 3.58 -9.39
CA LEU A 83 -8.18 3.16 -8.99
C LEU A 83 -7.95 3.39 -7.49
N LEU A 84 -7.61 2.32 -6.75
CA LEU A 84 -7.11 2.39 -5.38
C LEU A 84 -5.63 2.01 -5.35
N ILE A 85 -4.77 2.90 -4.84
CA ILE A 85 -3.33 2.64 -4.69
C ILE A 85 -2.98 2.56 -3.21
N ASN A 86 -2.76 1.35 -2.71
CA ASN A 86 -2.23 1.07 -1.39
C ASN A 86 -0.70 1.26 -1.42
N ASN A 87 -0.28 2.53 -1.38
CA ASN A 87 1.14 2.91 -1.49
C ASN A 87 1.81 3.09 -0.12
N ALA A 88 1.07 3.51 0.90
CA ALA A 88 1.64 3.73 2.23
C ALA A 88 2.34 2.48 2.78
N GLY A 89 3.41 2.69 3.51
CA GLY A 89 4.13 1.61 4.17
C GLY A 89 5.32 2.12 4.98
N LEU A 90 5.70 1.36 6.00
CA LEU A 90 6.82 1.64 6.88
C LEU A 90 7.55 0.36 7.30
N ILE A 91 8.73 0.53 7.84
CA ILE A 91 9.46 -0.46 8.64
C ILE A 91 9.46 0.07 10.09
N ALA A 92 8.71 -0.55 10.99
CA ALA A 92 8.71 -0.15 12.38
C ALA A 92 10.08 -0.49 13.02
N PRO A 93 10.77 0.47 13.64
CA PRO A 93 12.11 0.24 14.19
C PRO A 93 12.08 -0.57 15.49
N THR A 94 10.96 -0.58 16.18
CA THR A 94 10.71 -1.27 17.46
C THR A 94 9.43 -2.10 17.38
N ASP A 95 9.18 -2.94 18.35
CA ASP A 95 7.99 -3.80 18.50
C ASP A 95 6.73 -3.03 18.95
N GLY A 96 6.59 -1.79 18.53
CA GLY A 96 5.41 -0.99 18.82
C GLY A 96 4.13 -1.58 18.23
N LEU A 97 3.03 -1.42 18.97
CA LEU A 97 1.70 -1.84 18.54
C LEU A 97 0.88 -0.66 18.00
N SER A 98 -0.04 -0.93 17.10
CA SER A 98 -1.09 -0.02 16.67
C SER A 98 -2.13 0.19 17.77
N GLN A 99 -3.07 1.11 17.58
CA GLN A 99 -4.20 1.30 18.50
C GLN A 99 -5.07 0.05 18.64
N ASP A 100 -5.12 -0.78 17.60
CA ASP A 100 -5.88 -2.04 17.58
C ASP A 100 -5.07 -3.24 18.09
N GLY A 101 -3.86 -3.01 18.64
CA GLY A 101 -3.01 -4.06 19.22
C GLY A 101 -2.22 -4.89 18.20
N PHE A 102 -2.09 -4.45 16.95
CA PHE A 102 -1.31 -5.15 15.92
C PHE A 102 0.13 -4.62 15.85
N GLU A 103 1.09 -5.49 15.51
CA GLU A 103 2.46 -5.05 15.19
C GLU A 103 2.41 -3.95 14.10
N LEU A 104 3.16 -2.86 14.31
CA LEU A 104 2.95 -1.63 13.55
C LEU A 104 3.22 -1.77 12.06
N SER A 105 4.21 -2.59 11.63
CA SER A 105 4.44 -2.82 10.20
C SER A 105 3.31 -3.64 9.57
N ILE A 106 2.76 -4.62 10.28
CA ILE A 106 1.59 -5.38 9.83
C ILE A 106 0.35 -4.50 9.76
N ALA A 107 0.11 -3.68 10.80
CA ALA A 107 -1.03 -2.78 10.84
C ALA A 107 -1.04 -1.84 9.62
N VAL A 108 0.04 -1.08 9.44
CA VAL A 108 0.11 -0.03 8.41
C VAL A 108 0.26 -0.59 7.01
N ASN A 109 1.08 -1.65 6.83
CA ASN A 109 1.40 -2.15 5.50
C ASN A 109 0.36 -3.14 4.97
N HIS A 110 -0.36 -3.86 5.85
CA HIS A 110 -1.25 -4.94 5.44
C HIS A 110 -2.68 -4.80 5.97
N ILE A 111 -2.91 -4.82 7.30
CA ILE A 111 -4.27 -4.86 7.86
C ILE A 111 -5.06 -3.59 7.49
N GLY A 112 -4.46 -2.41 7.62
CA GLY A 112 -5.11 -1.15 7.24
C GLY A 112 -5.49 -1.12 5.75
N PRO A 113 -4.56 -1.36 4.80
CA PRO A 113 -4.87 -1.47 3.37
C PRO A 113 -5.87 -2.58 3.04
N PHE A 114 -5.81 -3.72 3.73
CA PHE A 114 -6.78 -4.81 3.60
C PHE A 114 -8.18 -4.34 3.99
N PHE A 115 -8.34 -3.76 5.19
CA PHE A 115 -9.62 -3.25 5.69
C PHE A 115 -10.18 -2.16 4.77
N LEU A 116 -9.36 -1.21 4.35
CA LEU A 116 -9.73 -0.15 3.41
C LEU A 116 -10.26 -0.74 2.09
N THR A 117 -9.51 -1.65 1.48
CA THR A 117 -9.86 -2.24 0.19
C THR A 117 -11.16 -3.04 0.27
N ARG A 118 -11.29 -3.89 1.29
CA ARG A 118 -12.48 -4.72 1.52
C ARG A 118 -13.74 -3.89 1.74
N SER A 119 -13.64 -2.83 2.52
CA SER A 119 -14.77 -1.94 2.83
C SER A 119 -15.21 -1.07 1.64
N LEU A 120 -14.34 -0.91 0.64
CA LEU A 120 -14.58 -0.16 -0.58
C LEU A 120 -14.94 -1.03 -1.80
N GLU A 121 -15.09 -2.35 -1.66
CA GLU A 121 -15.36 -3.27 -2.79
C GLU A 121 -16.54 -2.84 -3.66
N LYS A 122 -17.60 -2.31 -3.05
CA LYS A 122 -18.78 -1.85 -3.81
C LYS A 122 -18.44 -0.67 -4.73
N LEU A 123 -17.61 0.27 -4.25
CA LEU A 123 -17.17 1.43 -5.03
C LEU A 123 -16.10 1.07 -6.08
N LEU A 124 -15.36 -0.03 -5.84
CA LEU A 124 -14.27 -0.51 -6.71
C LEU A 124 -14.75 -1.37 -7.88
N LYS A 125 -16.05 -1.68 -7.97
CA LYS A 125 -16.57 -2.47 -9.10
C LYS A 125 -16.27 -1.78 -10.43
N GLY A 126 -15.68 -2.54 -11.35
CA GLY A 126 -15.18 -1.99 -12.63
C GLY A 126 -13.81 -1.32 -12.55
N GLY A 127 -13.25 -1.15 -11.35
CA GLY A 127 -11.95 -0.53 -11.11
C GLY A 127 -10.80 -1.51 -10.87
N GLN A 128 -9.71 -0.98 -10.32
CA GLN A 128 -8.52 -1.76 -10.00
C GLN A 128 -7.87 -1.34 -8.69
N VAL A 129 -7.13 -2.27 -8.07
CA VAL A 129 -6.35 -2.07 -6.85
C VAL A 129 -4.88 -2.34 -7.15
N ILE A 130 -4.01 -1.43 -6.75
CA ILE A 130 -2.55 -1.58 -6.83
C ILE A 130 -1.97 -1.59 -5.43
N ASN A 131 -1.33 -2.71 -5.05
CA ASN A 131 -0.72 -2.91 -3.74
C ASN A 131 0.80 -2.82 -3.82
N LEU A 132 1.42 -1.91 -3.07
CA LEU A 132 2.88 -1.84 -3.01
C LEU A 132 3.43 -2.93 -2.06
N ALA A 133 4.00 -3.95 -2.67
CA ALA A 133 4.75 -5.00 -2.00
C ALA A 133 6.27 -4.69 -1.99
N SER A 134 7.11 -5.71 -1.87
CA SER A 134 8.57 -5.59 -1.90
C SER A 134 9.24 -6.94 -2.17
N LYS A 135 10.45 -6.95 -2.73
CA LYS A 135 11.33 -8.12 -2.75
C LYS A 135 11.62 -8.69 -1.37
N ALA A 136 11.42 -7.92 -0.32
CA ALA A 136 11.56 -8.40 1.06
C ALA A 136 10.67 -9.62 1.36
N HIS A 137 9.58 -9.86 0.61
CA HIS A 137 8.74 -11.06 0.76
C HIS A 137 9.49 -12.38 0.57
N HIS A 138 10.61 -12.39 -0.16
CA HIS A 138 11.45 -13.57 -0.31
C HIS A 138 12.14 -14.01 0.99
N PHE A 139 12.24 -13.10 1.98
CA PHE A 139 12.84 -13.35 3.29
C PHE A 139 11.83 -13.77 4.37
N CYS A 140 10.59 -14.06 3.97
CA CYS A 140 9.55 -14.61 4.84
C CYS A 140 9.05 -15.93 4.25
N ASN A 141 9.05 -16.99 5.06
CA ASN A 141 8.46 -18.28 4.67
C ASN A 141 7.05 -18.47 5.25
N ALA A 142 6.36 -19.53 4.79
CA ALA A 142 4.98 -19.80 5.20
C ALA A 142 4.82 -20.01 6.72
N LYS A 143 5.79 -20.65 7.38
CA LYS A 143 5.76 -20.88 8.83
C LYS A 143 5.93 -19.61 9.64
N GLU A 144 6.69 -18.65 9.11
CA GLU A 144 6.93 -17.37 9.77
C GLU A 144 5.77 -16.38 9.60
N LEU A 145 4.87 -16.59 8.62
CA LEU A 145 3.75 -15.67 8.39
C LEU A 145 2.78 -15.64 9.58
N PHE A 146 2.48 -16.82 10.14
CA PHE A 146 1.55 -17.01 11.27
C PHE A 146 2.24 -17.60 12.51
N ALA A 147 3.54 -17.31 12.69
CA ALA A 147 4.36 -17.94 13.72
C ALA A 147 3.79 -17.80 15.14
N GLU A 148 3.04 -16.75 15.39
CA GLU A 148 2.14 -16.59 16.53
C GLU A 148 0.87 -15.87 16.04
N ASN A 149 -0.24 -16.05 16.73
CA ASN A 149 -1.52 -15.42 16.39
C ASN A 149 -1.35 -13.92 16.03
N ASN A 150 -2.09 -13.42 15.04
CA ASN A 150 -2.10 -12.03 14.62
C ASN A 150 -0.86 -11.55 13.86
N PHE A 151 -0.16 -12.39 13.10
CA PHE A 151 1.08 -12.03 12.38
C PHE A 151 2.20 -11.50 13.30
N GLN A 152 2.21 -11.82 14.58
CA GLN A 152 3.25 -11.38 15.50
C GLN A 152 4.55 -12.18 15.32
N THR A 153 5.67 -11.64 15.79
CA THR A 153 6.96 -12.33 15.79
C THR A 153 7.17 -13.07 17.10
N SER A 154 7.47 -14.38 17.06
CA SER A 154 8.02 -15.09 18.21
C SER A 154 9.45 -14.63 18.47
N GLY A 155 9.79 -14.41 19.74
CA GLY A 155 11.12 -14.01 20.19
C GLY A 155 11.47 -12.53 19.95
N PRO A 156 12.76 -12.14 20.02
CA PRO A 156 13.16 -10.74 19.89
C PRO A 156 12.72 -10.12 18.58
N TYR A 157 12.17 -8.91 18.66
CA TYR A 157 11.68 -8.18 17.49
C TYR A 157 12.79 -7.92 16.47
N LYS A 158 12.50 -8.20 15.22
CA LYS A 158 13.38 -7.94 14.06
C LYS A 158 12.61 -7.13 13.01
N ALA A 159 12.85 -5.83 12.98
CA ALA A 159 12.15 -4.88 12.09
C ALA A 159 12.06 -5.34 10.62
N PHE A 160 13.16 -5.86 10.06
CA PHE A 160 13.17 -6.36 8.69
C PHE A 160 12.30 -7.62 8.51
N LYS A 161 12.25 -8.52 9.51
CA LYS A 161 11.37 -9.71 9.44
C LYS A 161 9.89 -9.33 9.48
N ALA A 162 9.51 -8.40 10.37
CA ALA A 162 8.15 -7.88 10.44
C ALA A 162 7.75 -7.21 9.11
N TYR A 163 8.64 -6.39 8.56
CA TYR A 163 8.44 -5.81 7.23
C TYR A 163 8.30 -6.87 6.13
N ALA A 164 9.21 -7.85 6.06
CA ALA A 164 9.18 -8.92 5.07
C ALA A 164 7.86 -9.71 5.12
N ARG A 165 7.36 -9.98 6.35
CA ARG A 165 6.07 -10.61 6.62
C ARG A 165 4.92 -9.78 6.08
N SER A 166 4.88 -8.48 6.37
CA SER A 166 3.85 -7.58 5.86
C SER A 166 3.82 -7.53 4.32
N LYS A 167 4.99 -7.62 3.69
CA LYS A 167 5.09 -7.60 2.23
C LYS A 167 4.73 -8.93 1.56
N LEU A 168 4.94 -10.06 2.25
CA LEU A 168 4.39 -11.35 1.82
C LEU A 168 2.86 -11.33 1.93
N ALA A 169 2.30 -10.85 3.05
CA ALA A 169 0.86 -10.74 3.24
C ALA A 169 0.19 -9.88 2.16
N ASN A 170 0.81 -8.78 1.73
CA ASN A 170 0.31 -7.96 0.63
C ASN A 170 0.21 -8.71 -0.71
N ILE A 171 1.17 -9.58 -1.03
CA ILE A 171 1.11 -10.38 -2.26
C ILE A 171 0.03 -11.44 -2.16
N LEU A 172 -0.04 -12.16 -1.03
CA LEU A 172 -1.06 -13.19 -0.78
C LEU A 172 -2.46 -12.59 -0.88
N PHE A 173 -2.69 -11.46 -0.24
CA PHE A 173 -3.93 -10.68 -0.32
C PHE A 173 -4.25 -10.30 -1.76
N SER A 174 -3.30 -9.69 -2.47
CA SER A 174 -3.52 -9.19 -3.83
C SER A 174 -3.90 -10.31 -4.81
N PHE A 175 -3.26 -11.47 -4.69
CA PHE A 175 -3.55 -12.63 -5.54
C PHE A 175 -4.90 -13.25 -5.23
N TYR A 176 -5.21 -13.44 -3.94
CA TYR A 176 -6.50 -13.97 -3.54
C TYR A 176 -7.66 -13.04 -3.89
N PHE A 177 -7.46 -11.73 -3.68
CA PHE A 177 -8.44 -10.71 -4.05
C PHE A 177 -8.71 -10.69 -5.55
N ALA A 178 -7.66 -10.78 -6.38
CA ALA A 178 -7.79 -10.83 -7.84
C ALA A 178 -8.63 -12.02 -8.30
N GLU A 179 -8.47 -13.17 -7.66
CA GLU A 179 -9.22 -14.37 -7.99
C GLU A 179 -10.68 -14.27 -7.54
N LYS A 180 -10.92 -13.83 -6.30
CA LYS A 180 -12.29 -13.64 -5.77
C LYS A 180 -13.10 -12.63 -6.58
N HIS A 181 -12.45 -11.64 -7.15
CA HIS A 181 -13.09 -10.56 -7.91
C HIS A 181 -12.83 -10.64 -9.42
N LYS A 182 -12.50 -11.85 -9.91
CA LYS A 182 -12.23 -12.08 -11.34
C LYS A 182 -13.37 -11.52 -12.21
N GLY A 183 -13.01 -10.68 -13.18
CA GLY A 183 -13.97 -10.02 -14.09
C GLY A 183 -14.65 -8.76 -13.51
N THR A 184 -14.53 -8.48 -12.22
CA THR A 184 -15.18 -7.34 -11.58
C THR A 184 -14.22 -6.27 -11.05
N ILE A 185 -13.15 -6.66 -10.34
CA ILE A 185 -12.13 -5.74 -9.82
C ILE A 185 -10.75 -6.33 -10.16
N ALA A 186 -9.91 -5.59 -10.85
CA ALA A 186 -8.53 -6.02 -11.07
C ALA A 186 -7.67 -5.76 -9.82
N SER A 187 -6.72 -6.64 -9.54
CA SER A 187 -5.75 -6.44 -8.45
C SER A 187 -4.34 -6.76 -8.91
N HIS A 188 -3.42 -5.87 -8.61
CA HIS A 188 -2.01 -5.99 -8.93
C HIS A 188 -1.18 -5.72 -7.69
N CYS A 189 -0.03 -6.38 -7.58
CA CYS A 189 0.98 -5.99 -6.61
C CYS A 189 2.32 -5.77 -7.29
N LEU A 190 3.17 -4.94 -6.70
CA LEU A 190 4.43 -4.56 -7.31
C LEU A 190 5.56 -4.36 -6.29
N HIS A 191 6.80 -4.50 -6.77
CA HIS A 191 7.99 -3.95 -6.14
C HIS A 191 8.39 -2.65 -6.83
N PRO A 192 8.50 -1.55 -6.07
CA PRO A 192 8.82 -0.24 -6.67
C PRO A 192 10.31 -0.07 -7.02
N GLY A 193 11.13 -1.11 -6.78
CA GLY A 193 12.59 -1.02 -6.87
C GLY A 193 13.23 -0.70 -5.51
N SER A 194 14.55 -0.78 -5.44
CA SER A 194 15.32 -0.37 -4.25
C SER A 194 15.45 1.15 -4.27
N ILE A 195 14.67 1.86 -3.45
CA ILE A 195 14.57 3.32 -3.52
C ILE A 195 15.04 3.93 -2.21
N ALA A 196 15.71 5.09 -2.33
CA ALA A 196 16.06 5.95 -1.21
C ALA A 196 14.80 6.67 -0.69
N THR A 197 13.94 5.97 0.06
CA THR A 197 12.75 6.54 0.69
C THR A 197 12.87 6.55 2.22
N ASN A 198 12.13 7.43 2.87
CA ASN A 198 12.02 7.50 4.35
C ASN A 198 11.22 6.33 4.93
N ILE A 199 11.43 5.12 4.43
CA ILE A 199 10.69 3.92 4.87
C ILE A 199 11.08 3.50 6.29
N VAL A 200 12.29 3.89 6.75
CA VAL A 200 12.78 3.66 8.12
C VAL A 200 12.68 4.97 8.88
N PRO A 201 11.95 5.05 10.00
CA PRO A 201 11.95 6.22 10.87
C PRO A 201 13.35 6.49 11.43
N THR A 202 13.83 7.74 11.37
CA THR A 202 15.21 8.16 11.63
C THR A 202 15.53 8.42 13.11
N HIS A 203 14.84 7.79 14.05
CA HIS A 203 15.06 8.06 15.47
C HIS A 203 16.34 7.45 16.08
N ASN A 204 17.00 6.48 15.43
CA ASN A 204 18.27 5.89 15.89
C ASN A 204 19.44 6.37 15.03
N GLY A 205 20.50 6.87 15.68
CA GLY A 205 21.66 7.50 15.05
C GLY A 205 22.39 6.66 13.99
N PHE A 206 22.46 5.34 14.15
CA PHE A 206 23.05 4.41 13.18
C PHE A 206 22.27 4.35 11.86
N PHE A 207 20.94 4.27 11.93
CA PHE A 207 20.07 4.29 10.74
C PHE A 207 20.00 5.66 10.07
N ARG A 208 20.29 6.72 10.82
CA ARG A 208 20.34 8.09 10.31
C ARG A 208 21.54 8.29 9.36
N GLY A 209 22.71 7.73 9.67
CA GLY A 209 23.89 7.75 8.81
C GLY A 209 23.70 6.95 7.52
N LEU A 210 23.20 5.72 7.63
CA LEU A 210 22.88 4.86 6.48
C LEU A 210 21.82 5.49 5.56
N ASN A 211 20.78 6.09 6.14
CA ASN A 211 19.71 6.74 5.37
C ASN A 211 20.20 8.00 4.65
N SER A 212 21.17 8.75 5.23
CA SER A 212 21.76 9.93 4.61
C SER A 212 22.60 9.57 3.38
N VAL A 213 23.39 8.50 3.46
CA VAL A 213 24.20 7.99 2.34
C VAL A 213 23.29 7.37 1.27
N TRP A 214 22.28 6.58 1.68
CA TRP A 214 21.33 5.94 0.77
C TRP A 214 20.46 6.95 0.02
N LYS A 215 20.09 8.08 0.65
CA LYS A 215 19.38 9.19 0.00
C LYS A 215 20.20 9.86 -1.11
N LYS A 216 21.54 9.85 -1.01
CA LYS A 216 22.43 10.46 -2.03
C LYS A 216 22.74 9.52 -3.20
N ILE A 217 22.72 8.20 -2.98
CA ILE A 217 23.20 7.20 -3.95
C ILE A 217 22.05 6.30 -4.46
N GLY A 218 20.96 6.19 -3.71
CA GLY A 218 19.83 5.32 -4.07
C GLY A 218 19.00 5.86 -5.25
N PRO A 219 18.31 4.98 -5.98
CA PRO A 219 17.44 5.40 -7.07
C PRO A 219 16.40 6.41 -6.62
N SER A 220 16.11 7.40 -7.47
CA SER A 220 15.17 8.48 -7.17
C SER A 220 13.73 7.96 -7.00
N PRO A 221 12.87 8.67 -6.22
CA PRO A 221 11.44 8.37 -6.11
C PRO A 221 10.72 8.29 -7.46
N ILE A 222 11.22 9.01 -8.48
CA ILE A 222 10.70 8.97 -9.85
C ILE A 222 10.85 7.57 -10.46
N LYS A 223 12.03 6.93 -10.29
CA LYS A 223 12.22 5.54 -10.73
C LYS A 223 11.31 4.58 -9.99
N GLY A 224 11.03 4.86 -8.69
CA GLY A 224 10.15 4.06 -7.87
C GLY A 224 8.68 4.15 -8.24
N ALA A 225 8.22 5.30 -8.67
CA ALA A 225 6.86 5.49 -9.12
C ALA A 225 6.57 4.83 -10.47
N ARG A 226 7.60 4.52 -11.27
CA ARG A 226 7.47 4.08 -12.66
C ARG A 226 6.55 2.86 -12.83
N THR A 227 6.70 1.81 -12.02
CA THR A 227 5.87 0.60 -12.14
C THR A 227 4.44 0.87 -11.66
N THR A 228 4.27 1.68 -10.61
CA THR A 228 2.94 2.11 -10.13
C THR A 228 2.23 2.91 -11.22
N LEU A 229 2.90 3.88 -11.82
CA LEU A 229 2.34 4.71 -12.91
C LEU A 229 2.05 3.88 -14.17
N TYR A 230 2.93 2.93 -14.52
CA TYR A 230 2.68 2.01 -15.61
C TYR A 230 1.36 1.25 -15.43
N LEU A 231 1.12 0.67 -14.25
CA LEU A 231 -0.12 -0.05 -13.95
C LEU A 231 -1.32 0.88 -13.85
N ALA A 232 -1.14 2.08 -13.30
CA ALA A 232 -2.21 3.05 -13.10
C ALA A 232 -2.71 3.68 -14.40
N LEU A 233 -1.83 3.86 -15.39
CA LEU A 233 -2.12 4.59 -16.63
C LEU A 233 -2.32 3.67 -17.85
N SER A 234 -1.97 2.38 -17.73
CA SER A 234 -2.23 1.42 -18.81
C SER A 234 -3.72 1.07 -18.88
N PRO A 235 -4.27 0.85 -20.07
CA PRO A 235 -5.62 0.34 -20.23
C PRO A 235 -5.79 -0.96 -19.41
N ARG A 236 -6.85 -1.03 -18.61
CA ARG A 236 -7.09 -2.15 -17.68
C ARG A 236 -7.08 -3.51 -18.38
N GLU A 237 -7.62 -3.55 -19.59
CA GLU A 237 -7.75 -4.77 -20.41
C GLU A 237 -6.38 -5.28 -20.91
N SER A 238 -5.38 -4.41 -20.97
CA SER A 238 -4.01 -4.76 -21.37
C SER A 238 -3.16 -5.34 -20.27
N ILE A 239 -3.64 -5.29 -19.00
CA ILE A 239 -2.90 -5.72 -17.82
C ILE A 239 -3.58 -6.92 -17.17
N THR A 240 -2.92 -8.06 -17.15
CA THR A 240 -3.44 -9.27 -16.50
C THR A 240 -3.50 -9.08 -14.98
N SER A 241 -4.71 -9.22 -14.41
CA SER A 241 -4.94 -9.16 -12.96
C SER A 241 -4.30 -10.36 -12.23
N GLY A 242 -3.94 -10.17 -10.96
CA GLY A 242 -3.37 -11.24 -10.11
C GLY A 242 -1.87 -11.48 -10.34
N LEU A 243 -1.16 -10.52 -10.92
CA LEU A 243 0.28 -10.62 -11.13
C LEU A 243 1.08 -9.71 -10.19
N TYR A 244 2.34 -10.11 -9.98
CA TYR A 244 3.36 -9.32 -9.32
C TYR A 244 4.26 -8.66 -10.36
N TRP A 245 4.54 -7.37 -10.18
CA TRP A 245 5.22 -6.54 -11.15
C TRP A 245 6.51 -5.94 -10.62
N GLU A 246 7.52 -5.91 -11.47
CA GLU A 246 8.78 -5.21 -11.23
C GLU A 246 9.28 -4.61 -12.54
N ASN A 247 9.75 -3.35 -12.51
CA ASN A 247 10.27 -2.65 -13.71
C ASN A 247 9.29 -2.68 -14.89
N CYS A 248 7.99 -2.48 -14.62
CA CYS A 248 6.89 -2.50 -15.61
C CYS A 248 6.71 -3.85 -16.33
N LYS A 249 7.14 -4.96 -15.73
CA LYS A 249 7.00 -6.32 -16.28
C LYS A 249 6.53 -7.28 -15.19
N PRO A 250 5.79 -8.35 -15.55
CA PRO A 250 5.52 -9.45 -14.64
C PRO A 250 6.82 -10.04 -14.08
N ALA A 251 6.86 -10.33 -12.80
CA ALA A 251 8.03 -10.85 -12.12
C ALA A 251 7.68 -12.05 -11.23
N LYS A 252 8.69 -12.85 -10.91
CA LYS A 252 8.54 -14.04 -10.06
C LYS A 252 8.36 -13.64 -8.59
N VAL A 253 7.54 -14.40 -7.89
CA VAL A 253 7.36 -14.30 -6.44
C VAL A 253 7.93 -15.53 -5.73
N SER A 254 8.05 -15.48 -4.39
CA SER A 254 8.48 -16.61 -3.57
C SER A 254 7.50 -17.79 -3.67
N LYS A 255 7.97 -19.01 -3.36
CA LYS A 255 7.11 -20.21 -3.29
C LYS A 255 5.96 -20.02 -2.28
N ALA A 256 6.21 -19.32 -1.16
CA ALA A 256 5.18 -18.99 -0.18
C ALA A 256 4.06 -18.14 -0.79
N ALA A 257 4.38 -17.14 -1.59
CA ALA A 257 3.40 -16.27 -2.23
C ALA A 257 2.52 -17.01 -3.26
N GLN A 258 3.03 -18.11 -3.87
CA GLN A 258 2.28 -18.95 -4.82
C GLN A 258 1.39 -19.99 -4.12
N ASN A 259 1.55 -20.18 -2.82
CA ASN A 259 0.81 -21.22 -2.08
C ASN A 259 -0.64 -20.77 -1.85
N ARG A 260 -1.58 -21.47 -2.50
CA ARG A 260 -3.01 -21.19 -2.44
C ARG A 260 -3.59 -21.29 -1.03
N SER A 261 -3.27 -22.33 -0.30
CA SER A 261 -3.74 -22.50 1.08
C SER A 261 -3.23 -21.37 1.98
N LEU A 262 -2.01 -20.87 1.74
CA LEU A 262 -1.47 -19.74 2.49
C LEU A 262 -2.18 -18.42 2.13
N GLN A 263 -2.60 -18.25 0.88
CA GLN A 263 -3.43 -17.09 0.46
C GLN A 263 -4.78 -17.10 1.17
N GLU A 264 -5.44 -18.25 1.24
CA GLU A 264 -6.71 -18.44 1.95
C GLU A 264 -6.58 -18.19 3.45
N SER A 265 -5.55 -18.75 4.08
CA SER A 265 -5.28 -18.53 5.50
C SER A 265 -4.96 -17.06 5.81
N CYS A 266 -4.17 -16.40 4.94
CA CYS A 266 -3.88 -14.97 5.07
C CYS A 266 -5.15 -14.11 4.97
N TRP A 267 -6.02 -14.43 4.04
CA TRP A 267 -7.31 -13.77 3.87
C TRP A 267 -8.21 -13.95 5.10
N ALA A 268 -8.36 -15.18 5.59
CA ALA A 268 -9.19 -15.50 6.75
C ALA A 268 -8.68 -14.78 8.01
N GLU A 269 -7.37 -14.82 8.26
CA GLU A 269 -6.77 -14.16 9.41
C GLU A 269 -6.88 -12.63 9.31
N SER A 270 -6.67 -12.07 8.13
CA SER A 270 -6.83 -10.62 7.90
C SER A 270 -8.28 -10.16 8.10
N ASN A 271 -9.28 -10.95 7.65
CA ASN A 271 -10.69 -10.67 7.95
C ASN A 271 -10.96 -10.67 9.44
N ARG A 272 -10.47 -11.69 10.17
CA ARG A 272 -10.64 -11.80 11.63
C ARG A 272 -10.04 -10.58 12.36
N MET A 273 -8.81 -10.20 12.02
CA MET A 273 -8.13 -9.05 12.60
C MET A 273 -8.82 -7.71 12.26
N ALA A 274 -9.33 -7.59 11.05
CA ALA A 274 -10.06 -6.40 10.59
C ALA A 274 -11.52 -6.35 11.06
N GLY A 275 -12.01 -7.37 11.80
CA GLY A 275 -13.41 -7.45 12.22
C GLY A 275 -14.39 -7.59 11.06
N LEU A 276 -13.95 -8.15 9.93
CA LEU A 276 -14.78 -8.42 8.76
C LEU A 276 -15.24 -9.88 8.77
N ALA A 277 -16.53 -10.11 8.63
CA ALA A 277 -17.12 -11.45 8.53
C ALA A 277 -16.88 -12.08 7.13
#